data_b245516f7838ae96dfcdea01a34a28b4
#
_entry.id   b245516f7838ae96dfcdea01a34a28b4
#
_cell.length_a   1.000
_cell.length_b   1.000
_cell.length_c   1.000
_cell.angle_alpha   90.00
_cell.angle_beta   90.00
_cell.angle_gamma   90.00
#
_symmetry.space_group_name_H-M   'P 1'
#
loop_
_entity.id
_entity.type
_entity.pdbx_description
1 polymer ?
#
loop_
_entity_poly.entity_id
_entity_poly.type
_entity_poly.pdbx_seq_one_letter_code
_entity_poly.pdbx_strand_id
1 'polypeptide(L)'
;MEGEHADSLIRVTLTVEDGAVTAAQIDEKLIPASVGGAAGWAVLDEETAALLGEAVIDVNGTKYPASFALDGVTFTGTADESCGVAYTGSVNGADVALMDYICTDEGGAWYFACEQAQLLDAAGADVAAKEIGTKASIEHGVAFWPSEIKYPGNIERICAFLVANGVDYAMEDVAMGEDGAWAVADATIGATLAGTPNYLLIAKRAFDNAK
;
A
#
# COMPACT_ATOMS: atom_id res chain seq x y z
N MET A 1 -5.80 11.30 -12.56
CA MET A 1 -5.49 11.80 -11.20
C MET A 1 -4.06 12.28 -11.23
N GLU A 2 -3.84 13.55 -10.98
CA GLU A 2 -2.49 14.09 -10.81
C GLU A 2 -1.87 13.41 -9.60
N GLY A 3 -0.65 12.88 -9.80
CA GLY A 3 -0.04 11.93 -8.91
C GLY A 3 0.33 12.50 -7.54
N GLU A 4 -0.47 12.19 -6.54
CA GLU A 4 0.07 12.00 -5.22
C GLU A 4 0.64 10.58 -5.20
N HIS A 5 1.93 10.50 -4.98
CA HIS A 5 2.72 9.28 -4.98
C HIS A 5 2.23 8.36 -3.85
N ALA A 6 1.52 7.30 -4.22
CA ALA A 6 1.11 6.28 -3.27
C ALA A 6 2.32 5.46 -2.82
N ASP A 7 2.55 5.36 -1.54
CA ASP A 7 3.58 4.50 -0.93
C ASP A 7 3.06 3.09 -0.59
N SER A 8 1.77 2.86 -0.82
CA SER A 8 1.06 1.64 -0.46
C SER A 8 -0.23 1.47 -1.25
N LEU A 9 -0.67 0.23 -1.37
CA LEU A 9 -2.00 -0.11 -1.89
C LEU A 9 -2.96 -0.28 -0.70
N ILE A 10 -4.07 0.47 -0.71
CA ILE A 10 -5.07 0.45 0.36
C ILE A 10 -6.20 -0.51 -0.01
N ARG A 11 -6.58 -1.37 0.94
CA ARG A 11 -7.79 -2.18 0.87
C ARG A 11 -8.69 -1.89 2.08
N VAL A 12 -9.95 -1.60 1.81
CA VAL A 12 -10.99 -1.48 2.85
C VAL A 12 -11.98 -2.63 2.67
N THR A 13 -12.19 -3.41 3.73
CA THR A 13 -13.19 -4.47 3.80
C THR A 13 -14.26 -4.08 4.80
N LEU A 14 -15.53 -4.11 4.38
CA LEU A 14 -16.69 -3.81 5.22
C LEU A 14 -17.56 -5.05 5.36
N THR A 15 -18.05 -5.32 6.58
CA THR A 15 -19.19 -6.21 6.80
C THR A 15 -20.43 -5.34 6.93
N VAL A 16 -21.44 -5.63 6.10
CA VAL A 16 -22.70 -4.86 6.07
C VAL A 16 -23.86 -5.81 6.40
N GLU A 17 -24.65 -5.47 7.42
CA GLU A 17 -25.85 -6.18 7.82
C GLU A 17 -27.01 -5.19 7.90
N ASP A 18 -28.12 -5.53 7.27
CA ASP A 18 -29.32 -4.68 7.22
C ASP A 18 -29.05 -3.22 6.78
N GLY A 19 -28.05 -3.03 5.89
CA GLY A 19 -27.65 -1.71 5.39
C GLY A 19 -26.76 -0.91 6.33
N ALA A 20 -26.36 -1.47 7.48
CA ALA A 20 -25.41 -0.85 8.40
C ALA A 20 -24.04 -1.52 8.35
N VAL A 21 -22.97 -0.74 8.52
CA VAL A 21 -21.60 -1.26 8.66
C VAL A 21 -21.45 -1.84 10.07
N THR A 22 -21.23 -3.14 10.17
CA THR A 22 -21.05 -3.85 11.47
C THR A 22 -19.59 -4.17 11.77
N ALA A 23 -18.73 -4.24 10.73
CA ALA A 23 -17.29 -4.33 10.90
C ALA A 23 -16.57 -3.61 9.75
N ALA A 24 -15.38 -3.08 10.03
CA ALA A 24 -14.50 -2.48 9.05
C ALA A 24 -13.06 -2.94 9.30
N GLN A 25 -12.33 -3.20 8.23
CA GLN A 25 -10.90 -3.50 8.25
C GLN A 25 -10.21 -2.69 7.16
N ILE A 26 -9.06 -2.13 7.48
CA ILE A 26 -8.22 -1.37 6.54
C ILE A 26 -6.83 -1.98 6.56
N ASP A 27 -6.37 -2.39 5.39
CA ASP A 27 -5.03 -2.89 5.15
C ASP A 27 -4.30 -1.98 4.17
N GLU A 28 -3.04 -1.70 4.42
CA GLU A 28 -2.14 -1.00 3.49
C GLU A 28 -0.94 -1.88 3.17
N LYS A 29 -0.92 -2.41 1.97
CA LYS A 29 0.18 -3.23 1.49
C LYS A 29 1.26 -2.36 0.86
N LEU A 30 2.52 -2.59 1.24
CA LEU A 30 3.65 -1.84 0.68
C LEU A 30 3.84 -2.15 -0.80
N ILE A 31 4.21 -1.15 -1.58
CA ILE A 31 4.62 -1.29 -2.98
C ILE A 31 6.14 -1.50 -3.09
N PRO A 32 6.66 -1.99 -4.25
CA PRO A 32 8.07 -2.33 -4.39
C PRO A 32 9.03 -1.17 -4.18
N ALA A 33 8.79 -0.06 -4.84
CA ALA A 33 9.62 1.13 -4.76
C ALA A 33 8.87 2.24 -4.05
N SER A 34 9.55 2.99 -3.21
CA SER A 34 8.92 4.02 -2.42
C SER A 34 8.94 5.35 -3.14
N VAL A 35 7.87 6.09 -2.92
CA VAL A 35 7.81 7.50 -3.28
C VAL A 35 7.42 8.27 -2.03
N GLY A 36 8.12 9.37 -1.75
CA GLY A 36 7.75 10.23 -0.62
C GLY A 36 8.29 9.83 0.76
N GLY A 37 9.34 9.01 0.85
CA GLY A 37 10.10 8.80 2.09
C GLY A 37 9.82 7.53 2.88
N ALA A 38 8.82 6.73 2.50
CA ALA A 38 8.69 5.38 3.02
C ALA A 38 9.41 4.39 2.10
N ALA A 39 10.30 3.58 2.63
CA ALA A 39 10.99 2.56 1.85
C ALA A 39 9.99 1.50 1.39
N GLY A 40 9.89 1.28 0.07
CA GLY A 40 9.17 0.15 -0.49
C GLY A 40 9.80 -1.18 -0.05
N TRP A 41 9.06 -2.27 -0.17
CA TRP A 41 9.57 -3.58 0.24
C TRP A 41 10.76 -4.05 -0.62
N ALA A 42 10.93 -3.55 -1.85
CA ALA A 42 12.02 -3.95 -2.73
C ALA A 42 13.35 -3.22 -2.44
N VAL A 43 13.40 -2.28 -1.50
CA VAL A 43 14.67 -1.70 -1.05
C VAL A 43 15.53 -2.78 -0.39
N LEU A 44 16.73 -2.97 -0.90
CA LEU A 44 17.65 -4.02 -0.48
C LEU A 44 18.59 -3.53 0.64
N ASP A 45 18.81 -4.40 1.62
CA ASP A 45 19.96 -4.30 2.51
C ASP A 45 21.24 -4.79 1.81
N GLU A 46 22.40 -4.52 2.42
CA GLU A 46 23.71 -4.87 1.84
C GLU A 46 23.90 -6.39 1.67
N GLU A 47 23.36 -7.20 2.58
CA GLU A 47 23.46 -8.65 2.53
C GLU A 47 22.66 -9.20 1.34
N THR A 48 21.41 -8.80 1.20
CA THR A 48 20.54 -9.21 0.09
C THR A 48 21.08 -8.70 -1.24
N ALA A 49 21.58 -7.46 -1.29
CA ALA A 49 22.20 -6.92 -2.50
C ALA A 49 23.44 -7.72 -2.92
N ALA A 50 24.27 -8.18 -1.95
CA ALA A 50 25.42 -9.01 -2.24
C ALA A 50 25.04 -10.39 -2.83
N LEU A 51 23.91 -10.97 -2.41
CA LEU A 51 23.40 -12.23 -2.97
C LEU A 51 22.97 -12.07 -4.43
N LEU A 52 22.39 -10.93 -4.79
CA LEU A 52 21.92 -10.63 -6.14
C LEU A 52 23.09 -10.28 -7.11
N GLY A 53 24.22 -9.82 -6.59
CA GLY A 53 25.41 -9.50 -7.39
C GLY A 53 25.13 -8.43 -8.44
N GLU A 54 25.23 -8.80 -9.73
CA GLU A 54 24.99 -7.88 -10.85
C GLU A 54 23.50 -7.59 -11.10
N ALA A 55 22.58 -8.36 -10.47
CA ALA A 55 21.13 -8.18 -10.61
C ALA A 55 20.60 -7.12 -9.63
N VAL A 56 21.32 -6.03 -9.46
CA VAL A 56 20.96 -4.90 -8.61
C VAL A 56 20.92 -3.62 -9.42
N ILE A 57 19.90 -2.81 -9.22
CA ILE A 57 19.78 -1.46 -9.73
C ILE A 57 20.06 -0.50 -8.58
N ASP A 58 21.07 0.37 -8.74
CA ASP A 58 21.37 1.43 -7.78
C ASP A 58 20.80 2.76 -8.30
N VAL A 59 19.93 3.36 -7.52
CA VAL A 59 19.37 4.68 -7.80
C VAL A 59 19.71 5.60 -6.63
N ASN A 60 20.66 6.49 -6.84
CA ASN A 60 21.12 7.47 -5.84
C ASN A 60 21.53 6.84 -4.49
N GLY A 61 22.17 5.65 -4.53
CA GLY A 61 22.62 4.92 -3.35
C GLY A 61 21.56 4.02 -2.71
N THR A 62 20.34 4.00 -3.24
CA THR A 62 19.30 3.03 -2.86
C THR A 62 19.34 1.86 -3.83
N LYS A 63 19.45 0.65 -3.30
CA LYS A 63 19.58 -0.58 -4.08
C LYS A 63 18.25 -1.30 -4.20
N TYR A 64 17.95 -1.78 -5.41
CA TYR A 64 16.75 -2.51 -5.76
C TYR A 64 17.08 -3.77 -6.57
N PRO A 65 16.28 -4.86 -6.52
CA PRO A 65 16.48 -6.00 -7.41
C PRO A 65 16.22 -5.60 -8.86
N ALA A 66 17.07 -6.06 -9.79
CA ALA A 66 16.84 -5.88 -11.22
C ALA A 66 15.62 -6.68 -11.70
N SER A 67 15.30 -7.79 -11.04
CA SER A 67 14.08 -8.56 -11.29
C SER A 67 13.63 -9.36 -10.06
N PHE A 68 12.34 -9.63 -10.01
CA PHE A 68 11.71 -10.50 -9.01
C PHE A 68 10.49 -11.20 -9.61
N ALA A 69 10.04 -12.26 -8.98
CA ALA A 69 8.78 -12.92 -9.29
C ALA A 69 7.75 -12.73 -8.18
N LEU A 70 6.50 -12.45 -8.56
CA LEU A 70 5.32 -12.43 -7.71
C LEU A 70 4.33 -13.46 -8.24
N ASP A 71 3.98 -14.46 -7.43
CA ASP A 71 3.04 -15.52 -7.82
C ASP A 71 3.32 -16.11 -9.21
N GLY A 72 4.62 -16.36 -9.48
CA GLY A 72 5.09 -16.91 -10.76
C GLY A 72 5.18 -15.92 -11.92
N VAL A 73 4.81 -14.66 -11.75
CA VAL A 73 4.98 -13.61 -12.76
C VAL A 73 6.29 -12.86 -12.50
N THR A 74 7.20 -12.88 -13.48
CA THR A 74 8.46 -12.13 -13.40
C THR A 74 8.26 -10.67 -13.79
N PHE A 75 8.78 -9.78 -12.94
CA PHE A 75 8.86 -8.34 -13.19
C PHE A 75 10.32 -7.92 -13.30
N THR A 76 10.61 -7.06 -14.29
CA THR A 76 11.96 -6.52 -14.54
C THR A 76 11.94 -5.01 -14.27
N GLY A 77 12.94 -4.56 -13.53
CA GLY A 77 13.10 -3.17 -13.13
C GLY A 77 13.84 -2.34 -14.18
N THR A 78 13.48 -1.07 -14.24
CA THR A 78 14.24 -0.03 -14.95
C THR A 78 14.38 1.15 -14.00
N ALA A 79 15.59 1.70 -13.89
CA ALA A 79 15.84 2.87 -13.06
C ALA A 79 14.92 4.03 -13.47
N ASP A 80 14.31 4.66 -12.51
CA ASP A 80 13.40 5.79 -12.68
C ASP A 80 13.69 6.84 -11.60
N GLU A 81 14.06 8.05 -12.01
CA GLU A 81 14.46 9.12 -11.08
C GLU A 81 13.31 9.61 -10.21
N SER A 82 12.05 9.39 -10.63
CA SER A 82 10.86 9.84 -9.90
C SER A 82 10.42 8.88 -8.80
N CYS A 83 10.63 7.57 -9.00
CA CYS A 83 10.16 6.53 -8.06
C CYS A 83 11.23 5.51 -7.66
N GLY A 84 12.48 5.70 -8.07
CA GLY A 84 13.58 4.77 -7.86
C GLY A 84 13.66 3.70 -8.94
N VAL A 85 12.69 2.78 -9.03
CA VAL A 85 12.62 1.74 -10.06
C VAL A 85 11.19 1.51 -10.51
N ALA A 86 10.96 1.56 -11.81
CA ALA A 86 9.72 1.12 -12.44
C ALA A 86 9.83 -0.35 -12.83
N TYR A 87 8.83 -1.16 -12.47
CA TYR A 87 8.81 -2.60 -12.78
C TYR A 87 7.75 -2.92 -13.82
N THR A 88 8.14 -3.72 -14.84
CA THR A 88 7.25 -4.22 -15.89
C THR A 88 7.32 -5.74 -15.97
N GLY A 89 6.21 -6.38 -16.29
CA GLY A 89 6.10 -7.83 -16.44
C GLY A 89 4.99 -8.20 -17.40
N SER A 90 4.89 -9.50 -17.72
CA SER A 90 3.82 -10.01 -18.60
C SER A 90 2.76 -10.74 -17.78
N VAL A 91 1.59 -10.16 -17.68
CA VAL A 91 0.42 -10.76 -16.99
C VAL A 91 -0.61 -11.17 -18.04
N ASN A 92 -1.01 -12.45 -18.05
CA ASN A 92 -1.95 -13.00 -19.03
C ASN A 92 -1.54 -12.74 -20.50
N GLY A 93 -0.21 -12.66 -20.76
CA GLY A 93 0.33 -12.41 -22.10
C GLY A 93 0.33 -10.95 -22.54
N ALA A 94 -0.01 -10.01 -21.67
CA ALA A 94 0.08 -8.57 -21.89
C ALA A 94 1.19 -7.96 -21.03
N ASP A 95 2.03 -7.12 -21.62
CA ASP A 95 3.04 -6.36 -20.89
C ASP A 95 2.36 -5.26 -20.09
N VAL A 96 2.65 -5.22 -18.79
CA VAL A 96 2.05 -4.27 -17.85
C VAL A 96 3.11 -3.61 -16.98
N ALA A 97 2.94 -2.34 -16.66
CA ALA A 97 3.63 -1.73 -15.55
C ALA A 97 2.97 -2.23 -14.25
N LEU A 98 3.79 -2.72 -13.29
CA LEU A 98 3.27 -3.29 -12.05
C LEU A 98 2.36 -2.30 -11.31
N MET A 99 2.77 -1.04 -11.21
CA MET A 99 2.00 0.00 -10.53
C MET A 99 0.64 0.24 -11.18
N ASP A 100 0.56 0.24 -12.51
CA ASP A 100 -0.71 0.41 -13.23
C ASP A 100 -1.60 -0.81 -13.04
N TYR A 101 -1.03 -2.01 -13.07
CA TYR A 101 -1.77 -3.26 -12.90
C TYR A 101 -2.38 -3.38 -11.50
N ILE A 102 -1.60 -3.13 -10.44
CA ILE A 102 -2.11 -3.24 -9.06
C ILE A 102 -3.15 -2.16 -8.71
N CYS A 103 -3.26 -1.08 -9.50
CA CYS A 103 -4.32 -0.09 -9.36
C CYS A 103 -5.65 -0.52 -10.00
N THR A 104 -5.69 -1.65 -10.71
CA THR A 104 -6.95 -2.27 -11.17
C THR A 104 -7.57 -3.14 -10.07
N ASP A 105 -8.88 -3.42 -10.16
CA ASP A 105 -9.55 -4.30 -9.18
C ASP A 105 -8.93 -5.72 -9.18
N GLU A 106 -8.67 -6.29 -10.36
CA GLU A 106 -8.05 -7.60 -10.51
C GLU A 106 -6.62 -7.62 -9.98
N GLY A 107 -5.79 -6.67 -10.43
CA GLY A 107 -4.38 -6.59 -10.04
C GLY A 107 -4.21 -6.25 -8.56
N GLY A 108 -5.07 -5.40 -8.00
CA GLY A 108 -5.09 -5.08 -6.58
C GLY A 108 -5.42 -6.30 -5.73
N ALA A 109 -6.47 -7.06 -6.09
CA ALA A 109 -6.83 -8.29 -5.40
C ALA A 109 -5.71 -9.33 -5.45
N TRP A 110 -5.12 -9.54 -6.64
CA TRP A 110 -3.98 -10.41 -6.82
C TRP A 110 -2.77 -9.98 -5.98
N TYR A 111 -2.42 -8.70 -6.00
CA TYR A 111 -1.27 -8.19 -5.25
C TYR A 111 -1.45 -8.33 -3.73
N PHE A 112 -2.67 -8.14 -3.22
CA PHE A 112 -2.96 -8.39 -1.81
C PHE A 112 -2.81 -9.85 -1.42
N ALA A 113 -2.97 -10.80 -2.33
CA ALA A 113 -2.74 -12.23 -2.10
C ALA A 113 -1.26 -12.62 -2.12
N CYS A 114 -0.38 -11.82 -2.77
CA CYS A 114 1.06 -12.08 -2.79
C CYS A 114 1.66 -11.79 -1.41
N GLU A 115 2.23 -12.76 -0.74
CA GLU A 115 2.88 -12.60 0.57
C GLU A 115 4.38 -12.33 0.46
N GLN A 116 5.01 -12.85 -0.60
CA GLN A 116 6.46 -12.76 -0.82
C GLN A 116 6.78 -12.49 -2.28
N ALA A 117 7.90 -11.80 -2.51
CA ALA A 117 8.56 -11.69 -3.80
C ALA A 117 9.79 -12.61 -3.81
N GLN A 118 9.98 -13.39 -4.87
CA GLN A 118 11.20 -14.15 -5.10
C GLN A 118 12.18 -13.25 -5.86
N LEU A 119 13.31 -12.92 -5.25
CA LEU A 119 14.35 -12.10 -5.88
C LEU A 119 15.20 -12.96 -6.80
N LEU A 120 15.43 -12.49 -8.03
CA LEU A 120 16.08 -13.25 -9.08
C LEU A 120 17.50 -12.71 -9.35
N ASP A 121 18.46 -13.62 -9.54
CA ASP A 121 19.78 -13.27 -10.03
C ASP A 121 19.78 -12.91 -11.53
N ALA A 122 20.94 -12.59 -12.08
CA ALA A 122 21.08 -12.26 -13.49
C ALA A 122 20.78 -13.42 -14.47
N ALA A 123 20.75 -14.67 -13.97
CA ALA A 123 20.36 -15.84 -14.74
C ALA A 123 18.85 -16.16 -14.59
N GLY A 124 18.13 -15.42 -13.74
CA GLY A 124 16.72 -15.63 -13.46
C GLY A 124 16.44 -16.72 -12.42
N ALA A 125 17.45 -17.11 -11.64
CA ALA A 125 17.29 -18.08 -10.57
C ALA A 125 16.88 -17.37 -9.26
N ASP A 126 16.01 -18.03 -8.48
CA ASP A 126 15.59 -17.57 -7.15
C ASP A 126 16.79 -17.61 -6.19
N VAL A 127 17.14 -16.48 -5.59
CA VAL A 127 18.26 -16.38 -4.64
C VAL A 127 17.84 -15.97 -3.25
N ALA A 128 16.72 -15.26 -3.11
CA ALA A 128 16.16 -14.85 -1.82
C ALA A 128 14.65 -14.61 -1.94
N ALA A 129 13.93 -14.72 -0.83
CA ALA A 129 12.55 -14.29 -0.72
C ALA A 129 12.46 -13.02 0.12
N LYS A 130 11.63 -12.09 -0.28
CA LYS A 130 11.37 -10.86 0.47
C LYS A 130 9.89 -10.73 0.78
N GLU A 131 9.55 -10.51 2.04
CA GLU A 131 8.17 -10.34 2.48
C GLU A 131 7.57 -9.04 1.93
N ILE A 132 6.32 -9.13 1.46
CA ILE A 132 5.49 -8.00 1.07
C ILE A 132 4.50 -7.75 2.20
N GLY A 133 4.95 -7.12 3.26
CA GLY A 133 4.11 -6.85 4.42
C GLY A 133 3.06 -5.76 4.18
N THR A 134 2.15 -5.64 5.14
CA THR A 134 1.31 -4.45 5.29
C THR A 134 2.01 -3.45 6.20
N LYS A 135 1.63 -2.17 6.14
CA LYS A 135 2.16 -1.17 7.09
C LYS A 135 1.96 -1.56 8.55
N ALA A 136 0.92 -2.30 8.86
CA ALA A 136 0.63 -2.76 10.20
C ALA A 136 1.49 -3.97 10.64
N SER A 137 1.93 -4.83 9.70
CA SER A 137 2.62 -6.09 10.00
C SER A 137 4.14 -5.94 10.14
N ILE A 138 4.73 -4.86 9.65
CA ILE A 138 6.17 -4.64 9.70
C ILE A 138 6.53 -3.63 10.80
N GLU A 139 7.68 -3.80 11.44
CA GLU A 139 8.18 -2.90 12.48
C GLU A 139 8.25 -1.44 11.99
N HIS A 140 8.65 -1.24 10.75
CA HIS A 140 8.66 0.05 10.08
C HIS A 140 7.26 0.69 10.03
N GLY A 141 6.22 -0.08 9.72
CA GLY A 141 4.83 0.38 9.70
C GLY A 141 4.33 0.87 11.06
N VAL A 142 4.76 0.26 12.15
CA VAL A 142 4.42 0.69 13.52
C VAL A 142 5.07 2.02 13.87
N ALA A 143 6.29 2.26 13.41
CA ALA A 143 7.06 3.49 13.65
C ALA A 143 6.77 4.58 12.61
N PHE A 144 6.04 4.27 11.54
CA PHE A 144 5.85 5.14 10.37
C PHE A 144 5.15 6.47 10.70
N TRP A 145 4.25 6.47 11.68
CA TRP A 145 3.54 7.69 12.08
C TRP A 145 3.90 8.11 13.49
N PRO A 146 4.46 9.31 13.70
CA PRO A 146 5.02 9.73 15.00
C PRO A 146 3.98 10.20 16.02
N SER A 147 2.68 10.05 15.78
CA SER A 147 1.66 10.40 16.77
C SER A 147 1.65 9.43 17.95
N GLU A 148 1.04 9.84 19.08
CA GLU A 148 0.91 8.99 20.27
C GLU A 148 0.20 7.65 19.97
N ILE A 149 -0.81 7.69 19.09
CA ILE A 149 -1.59 6.50 18.72
C ILE A 149 -0.96 5.71 17.56
N LYS A 150 0.11 6.22 16.95
CA LYS A 150 0.84 5.61 15.85
C LYS A 150 -0.08 5.22 14.67
N TYR A 151 0.46 4.51 13.68
CA TYR A 151 -0.31 4.04 12.53
C TYR A 151 -1.45 3.09 12.93
N PRO A 152 -1.24 1.99 13.70
CA PRO A 152 -2.32 1.06 14.04
C PRO A 152 -3.49 1.71 14.77
N GLY A 153 -3.21 2.56 15.77
CA GLY A 153 -4.27 3.24 16.50
C GLY A 153 -5.07 4.25 15.65
N ASN A 154 -4.44 4.84 14.62
CA ASN A 154 -5.17 5.66 13.63
C ASN A 154 -6.14 4.81 12.82
N ILE A 155 -5.70 3.64 12.32
CA ILE A 155 -6.54 2.71 11.56
C ILE A 155 -7.71 2.21 12.42
N GLU A 156 -7.46 1.85 13.68
CA GLU A 156 -8.52 1.44 14.61
C GLU A 156 -9.59 2.53 14.78
N ARG A 157 -9.19 3.80 14.90
CA ARG A 157 -10.13 4.93 15.02
C ARG A 157 -10.95 5.14 13.76
N ILE A 158 -10.35 5.02 12.58
CA ILE A 158 -11.06 5.11 11.31
C ILE A 158 -12.08 3.97 11.19
N CYS A 159 -11.68 2.74 11.49
CA CYS A 159 -12.58 1.58 11.50
C CYS A 159 -13.73 1.75 12.49
N ALA A 160 -13.45 2.22 13.72
CA ALA A 160 -14.47 2.50 14.72
C ALA A 160 -15.45 3.58 14.27
N PHE A 161 -14.96 4.63 13.61
CA PHE A 161 -15.80 5.67 13.02
C PHE A 161 -16.76 5.10 11.97
N LEU A 162 -16.24 4.27 11.04
CA LEU A 162 -17.05 3.63 9.98
C LEU A 162 -18.15 2.73 10.56
N VAL A 163 -17.86 1.99 11.63
CA VAL A 163 -18.85 1.14 12.31
C VAL A 163 -19.91 1.98 13.03
N ALA A 164 -19.51 3.07 13.69
CA ALA A 164 -20.42 3.89 14.49
C ALA A 164 -21.30 4.83 13.62
N ASN A 165 -20.78 5.33 12.51
CA ASN A 165 -21.41 6.38 11.70
C ASN A 165 -21.79 5.92 10.29
N GLY A 166 -21.34 4.73 9.87
CA GLY A 166 -21.53 4.25 8.50
C GLY A 166 -20.69 5.02 7.49
N VAL A 167 -21.17 5.02 6.25
CA VAL A 167 -20.47 5.66 5.10
C VAL A 167 -21.33 6.73 4.40
N ASP A 168 -22.45 7.12 4.97
CA ASP A 168 -23.34 8.15 4.43
C ASP A 168 -22.90 9.55 4.88
N TYR A 169 -21.71 9.95 4.41
CA TYR A 169 -21.14 11.28 4.60
C TYR A 169 -20.70 11.89 3.26
N ALA A 170 -20.69 13.21 3.19
CA ALA A 170 -20.10 13.93 2.06
C ALA A 170 -18.58 14.08 2.26
N MET A 171 -17.79 13.87 1.20
CA MET A 171 -16.32 13.99 1.30
C MET A 171 -15.86 15.42 1.54
N GLU A 172 -16.66 16.41 1.16
CA GLU A 172 -16.44 17.85 1.46
C GLU A 172 -16.57 18.18 2.95
N ASP A 173 -17.25 17.33 3.74
CA ASP A 173 -17.38 17.50 5.19
C ASP A 173 -16.21 16.89 5.96
N VAL A 174 -15.30 16.17 5.27
CA VAL A 174 -14.09 15.60 5.87
C VAL A 174 -13.04 16.69 6.03
N ALA A 175 -12.75 17.06 7.26
CA ALA A 175 -11.79 18.12 7.57
C ALA A 175 -10.91 17.77 8.78
N MET A 176 -9.71 18.32 8.79
CA MET A 176 -8.83 18.26 9.96
C MET A 176 -9.17 19.40 10.92
N GLY A 177 -9.43 19.05 12.17
CA GLY A 177 -9.67 20.01 13.25
C GLY A 177 -8.40 20.76 13.67
N GLU A 178 -8.56 21.79 14.51
CA GLU A 178 -7.46 22.57 15.08
C GLU A 178 -6.53 21.72 15.98
N ASP A 179 -7.03 20.63 16.51
CA ASP A 179 -6.29 19.64 17.31
C ASP A 179 -5.47 18.65 16.45
N GLY A 180 -5.53 18.78 15.12
CA GLY A 180 -4.85 17.90 14.18
C GLY A 180 -5.53 16.53 13.99
N ALA A 181 -6.73 16.34 14.53
CA ALA A 181 -7.54 15.14 14.32
C ALA A 181 -8.56 15.34 13.19
N TRP A 182 -8.83 14.28 12.43
CA TRP A 182 -9.85 14.29 11.39
C TRP A 182 -11.26 14.15 11.97
N ALA A 183 -12.20 14.81 11.33
CA ALA A 183 -13.64 14.74 11.62
C ALA A 183 -14.44 14.74 10.30
N VAL A 184 -15.68 14.30 10.38
CA VAL A 184 -16.69 14.44 9.33
C VAL A 184 -17.83 15.27 9.91
N ALA A 185 -17.99 16.51 9.45
CA ALA A 185 -18.87 17.49 10.07
C ALA A 185 -18.62 17.58 11.59
N ASP A 186 -19.61 17.26 12.42
CA ASP A 186 -19.51 17.29 13.90
C ASP A 186 -19.04 15.94 14.52
N ALA A 187 -18.85 14.89 13.70
CA ALA A 187 -18.45 13.58 14.17
C ALA A 187 -16.93 13.41 14.12
N THR A 188 -16.28 13.37 15.28
CA THR A 188 -14.83 13.20 15.39
C THR A 188 -14.39 11.78 15.03
N ILE A 189 -13.45 11.65 14.11
CA ILE A 189 -12.76 10.38 13.80
C ILE A 189 -11.64 10.15 14.83
N GLY A 190 -10.94 11.21 15.21
CA GLY A 190 -9.82 11.18 16.13
C GLY A 190 -8.52 10.63 15.52
N ALA A 191 -8.51 10.27 14.24
CA ALA A 191 -7.31 9.89 13.49
C ALA A 191 -6.54 11.14 13.07
N THR A 192 -5.22 11.01 12.96
CA THR A 192 -4.30 12.11 12.58
C THR A 192 -3.55 11.84 11.27
N LEU A 193 -3.70 10.64 10.67
CA LEU A 193 -3.06 10.28 9.41
C LEU A 193 -3.50 11.20 8.27
N ALA A 194 -2.55 11.76 7.53
CA ALA A 194 -2.83 12.60 6.36
C ALA A 194 -3.71 11.89 5.31
N GLY A 195 -3.55 10.56 5.17
CA GLY A 195 -4.34 9.72 4.26
C GLY A 195 -5.77 9.42 4.70
N THR A 196 -6.23 9.89 5.88
CA THR A 196 -7.58 9.58 6.39
C THR A 196 -8.71 9.82 5.37
N PRO A 197 -8.75 10.91 4.59
CA PRO A 197 -9.78 11.09 3.56
C PRO A 197 -9.79 9.97 2.50
N ASN A 198 -8.63 9.42 2.15
CA ASN A 198 -8.54 8.33 1.16
C ASN A 198 -9.17 7.05 1.69
N TYR A 199 -8.94 6.69 2.96
CA TYR A 199 -9.58 5.52 3.58
C TYR A 199 -11.10 5.66 3.60
N LEU A 200 -11.62 6.85 3.93
CA LEU A 200 -13.04 7.14 3.94
C LEU A 200 -13.65 7.05 2.53
N LEU A 201 -12.97 7.58 1.52
CA LEU A 201 -13.41 7.50 0.13
C LEU A 201 -13.47 6.05 -0.36
N ILE A 202 -12.46 5.24 -0.03
CA ILE A 202 -12.42 3.82 -0.41
C ILE A 202 -13.52 3.06 0.34
N ALA A 203 -13.79 3.37 1.61
CA ALA A 203 -14.89 2.77 2.36
C ALA A 203 -16.26 3.04 1.72
N LYS A 204 -16.52 4.26 1.26
CA LYS A 204 -17.76 4.57 0.50
C LYS A 204 -17.88 3.72 -0.76
N ARG A 205 -16.80 3.63 -1.54
CA ARG A 205 -16.77 2.82 -2.76
C ARG A 205 -17.00 1.34 -2.47
N ALA A 206 -16.38 0.80 -1.40
CA ALA A 206 -16.57 -0.59 -0.98
C ALA A 206 -18.03 -0.86 -0.60
N PHE A 207 -18.68 0.05 0.09
CA PHE A 207 -20.10 -0.06 0.47
C PHE A 207 -21.03 0.02 -0.73
N ASP A 208 -20.76 0.91 -1.67
CA ASP A 208 -21.59 1.05 -2.89
C ASP A 208 -21.48 -0.16 -3.82
N ASN A 209 -20.32 -0.83 -3.83
CA ASN A 209 -20.12 -2.09 -4.57
C ASN A 209 -20.83 -3.30 -3.91
N ALA A 210 -21.22 -3.19 -2.64
CA ALA A 210 -21.91 -4.26 -1.90
C ALA A 210 -23.45 -4.21 -2.03
N LYS A 211 -24.01 -3.18 -2.67
CA LYS A 211 -25.45 -3.03 -2.95
C LYS A 211 -25.83 -3.74 -4.24
#